data_31928a83b0463169e16f595a3c7b3ece
#
_entry.id   31928a83b0463169e16f595a3c7b3ece
#
_cell.length_a   1.000
_cell.length_b   1.000
_cell.length_c   1.000
_cell.angle_alpha   90.00
_cell.angle_beta   90.00
_cell.angle_gamma   90.00
#
_symmetry.space_group_name_H-M   'P 1'
#
loop_
_entity.id
_entity.type
_entity.pdbx_description
1 polymer ?
#
loop_
_entity_poly.entity_id
_entity_poly.type
_entity_poly.pdbx_seq_one_letter_code
_entity_poly.pdbx_strand_id
1 'polypeptide(L)'
;MVKKAVRFDPKSRWVRYDKATELWIPNRKRIYLYWFKFLQHAERHQTKVVDWSKYEGWGGANEVLGSKFDDWWGNHWIDLFGYKKGEQPKHSLSTNRPKPDGIRYALLVYENLHRGSNWEIAIWLQKKESQKRYGVQSLFFASENVVSKAVLNAQGSV
;
A
#
# COMPACT_ATOMS: atom_id res chain seq x y z
N MET A 1 4.30 18.17 22.05
CA MET A 1 4.28 16.67 22.03
C MET A 1 5.55 16.19 21.36
N VAL A 2 6.47 15.59 22.11
CA VAL A 2 7.71 15.03 21.54
C VAL A 2 7.33 13.72 20.83
N LYS A 3 7.45 13.68 19.49
CA LYS A 3 7.28 12.43 18.73
C LYS A 3 8.33 11.44 19.23
N LYS A 4 7.90 10.35 19.87
CA LYS A 4 8.79 9.24 20.22
C LYS A 4 9.53 8.81 18.96
N ALA A 5 10.87 8.95 18.98
CA ALA A 5 11.71 8.42 17.92
C ALA A 5 11.38 6.93 17.75
N VAL A 6 11.02 6.55 16.54
CA VAL A 6 10.77 5.14 16.21
C VAL A 6 12.08 4.40 16.46
N ARG A 7 12.07 3.53 17.45
CA ARG A 7 13.27 2.76 17.81
C ARG A 7 13.60 1.86 16.61
N PHE A 8 14.74 2.14 15.99
CA PHE A 8 15.27 1.33 14.92
C PHE A 8 15.47 -0.12 15.44
N ASP A 9 14.74 -1.08 14.87
CA ASP A 9 14.94 -2.50 15.11
C ASP A 9 15.78 -3.08 13.96
N PRO A 10 17.08 -3.35 14.20
CA PRO A 10 17.97 -3.91 13.19
C PRO A 10 17.58 -5.35 12.78
N LYS A 11 16.65 -5.97 13.50
CA LYS A 11 16.07 -7.28 13.16
C LYS A 11 14.78 -7.17 12.32
N SER A 12 14.38 -5.95 11.93
CA SER A 12 13.20 -5.76 11.10
C SER A 12 13.41 -6.43 9.74
N ARG A 13 12.56 -7.39 9.42
CA ARG A 13 12.50 -8.01 8.08
C ARG A 13 11.99 -7.08 6.97
N TRP A 14 11.64 -5.85 7.31
CA TRP A 14 11.08 -4.87 6.37
C TRP A 14 12.12 -3.95 5.77
N VAL A 15 13.27 -3.81 6.44
CA VAL A 15 14.41 -3.02 5.97
C VAL A 15 15.67 -3.85 6.05
N ARG A 16 16.62 -3.57 5.18
CA ARG A 16 17.96 -4.15 5.18
C ARG A 16 19.00 -3.04 5.00
N TYR A 17 20.19 -3.28 5.52
CA TYR A 17 21.33 -2.42 5.22
C TYR A 17 21.92 -2.79 3.87
N ASP A 18 22.07 -1.80 3.01
CA ASP A 18 22.71 -1.94 1.71
C ASP A 18 24.12 -1.36 1.76
N LYS A 19 25.12 -2.21 1.55
CA LYS A 19 26.52 -1.81 1.66
C LYS A 19 26.97 -0.89 0.52
N ALA A 20 26.33 -0.98 -0.65
CA ALA A 20 26.69 -0.20 -1.83
C ALA A 20 26.25 1.27 -1.69
N THR A 21 25.11 1.49 -1.10
CA THR A 21 24.56 2.85 -0.87
C THR A 21 24.81 3.37 0.54
N GLU A 22 25.29 2.51 1.44
CA GLU A 22 25.45 2.78 2.90
C GLU A 22 24.14 3.22 3.58
N LEU A 23 23.01 2.80 3.04
CA LEU A 23 21.68 3.16 3.52
C LEU A 23 20.92 1.94 4.05
N TRP A 24 20.02 2.21 4.97
CA TRP A 24 18.93 1.30 5.29
C TRP A 24 17.83 1.49 4.26
N ILE A 25 17.45 0.39 3.60
CA ILE A 25 16.53 0.40 2.46
C ILE A 25 15.38 -0.58 2.65
N PRO A 26 14.21 -0.35 2.03
CA PRO A 26 13.10 -1.28 2.08
C PRO A 26 13.49 -2.65 1.52
N ASN A 27 13.17 -3.70 2.27
CA ASN A 27 13.40 -5.08 1.84
C ASN A 27 12.26 -5.62 0.95
N ARG A 28 11.09 -5.01 0.99
CA ARG A 28 9.89 -5.48 0.29
C ARG A 28 9.20 -4.35 -0.47
N LYS A 29 9.36 -4.37 -1.77
CA LYS A 29 8.78 -3.42 -2.72
C LYS A 29 7.24 -3.45 -2.79
N ARG A 30 6.62 -4.62 -2.50
CA ARG A 30 5.20 -4.88 -2.75
C ARG A 30 4.25 -3.94 -1.98
N ILE A 31 4.59 -3.52 -0.79
CA ILE A 31 3.75 -2.62 0.02
C ILE A 31 3.73 -1.22 -0.58
N TYR A 32 4.87 -0.76 -1.04
CA TYR A 32 5.00 0.55 -1.70
C TYR A 32 4.28 0.56 -3.06
N LEU A 33 4.25 -0.58 -3.78
CA LEU A 33 3.39 -0.76 -4.95
C LEU A 33 1.91 -0.52 -4.62
N TYR A 34 1.42 -1.05 -3.51
CA TYR A 34 0.03 -0.82 -3.12
C TYR A 34 -0.21 0.63 -2.73
N TRP A 35 0.70 1.26 -2.01
CA TRP A 35 0.61 2.68 -1.69
C TRP A 35 0.55 3.54 -2.95
N PHE A 36 1.45 3.30 -3.90
CA PHE A 36 1.44 3.96 -5.19
C PHE A 36 0.09 3.77 -5.94
N LYS A 37 -0.44 2.56 -5.95
CA LYS A 37 -1.73 2.28 -6.57
C LYS A 37 -2.91 2.96 -5.88
N PHE A 38 -2.89 3.10 -4.56
CA PHE A 38 -3.91 3.87 -3.85
C PHE A 38 -3.89 5.33 -4.28
N LEU A 39 -2.72 5.94 -4.40
CA LEU A 39 -2.59 7.32 -4.88
C LEU A 39 -3.07 7.46 -6.32
N GLN A 40 -2.68 6.54 -7.22
CA GLN A 40 -3.18 6.53 -8.60
C GLN A 40 -4.71 6.43 -8.67
N HIS A 41 -5.30 5.57 -7.85
CA HIS A 41 -6.74 5.38 -7.84
C HIS A 41 -7.46 6.62 -7.28
N ALA A 42 -6.99 7.17 -6.17
CA ALA A 42 -7.56 8.36 -5.55
C ALA A 42 -7.56 9.54 -6.54
N GLU A 43 -6.45 9.76 -7.23
CA GLU A 43 -6.29 10.85 -8.19
C GLU A 43 -7.16 10.65 -9.45
N ARG A 44 -7.19 9.44 -10.02
CA ARG A 44 -7.98 9.15 -11.23
C ARG A 44 -9.48 9.30 -11.02
N HIS A 45 -9.97 8.88 -9.88
CA HIS A 45 -11.40 8.81 -9.59
C HIS A 45 -11.89 9.97 -8.72
N GLN A 46 -10.98 10.85 -8.30
CA GLN A 46 -11.26 11.98 -7.40
C GLN A 46 -12.11 11.57 -6.18
N THR A 47 -11.98 10.31 -5.77
CA THR A 47 -12.69 9.78 -4.60
C THR A 47 -12.25 10.43 -3.31
N LYS A 48 -11.01 10.96 -3.32
CA LYS A 48 -10.43 11.75 -2.26
C LYS A 48 -9.37 12.68 -2.85
N VAL A 49 -9.38 13.93 -2.42
CA VAL A 49 -8.34 14.89 -2.82
C VAL A 49 -7.02 14.47 -2.19
N VAL A 50 -6.03 14.19 -3.02
CA VAL A 50 -4.67 13.87 -2.56
C VAL A 50 -3.94 15.16 -2.23
N ASP A 51 -3.50 15.30 -0.99
CA ASP A 51 -2.65 16.41 -0.58
C ASP A 51 -1.19 16.11 -0.95
N TRP A 52 -0.80 16.51 -2.16
CA TRP A 52 0.53 16.25 -2.71
C TRP A 52 1.66 16.92 -1.94
N SER A 53 1.38 17.91 -1.09
CA SER A 53 2.39 18.50 -0.21
C SER A 53 2.97 17.49 0.79
N LYS A 54 2.19 16.45 1.13
CA LYS A 54 2.60 15.35 1.99
C LYS A 54 3.43 14.27 1.29
N TYR A 55 3.50 14.35 -0.05
CA TYR A 55 4.20 13.39 -0.91
C TYR A 55 5.36 14.04 -1.65
N GLU A 56 6.10 14.89 -0.93
CA GLU A 56 7.30 15.52 -1.48
C GLU A 56 8.30 14.48 -1.99
N GLY A 57 8.78 14.66 -3.23
CA GLY A 57 9.69 13.75 -3.90
C GLY A 57 9.03 12.58 -4.67
N TRP A 58 7.69 12.47 -4.63
CA TRP A 58 6.96 11.46 -5.42
C TRP A 58 6.74 11.84 -6.89
N GLY A 59 7.12 13.06 -7.30
CA GLY A 59 6.91 13.58 -8.64
C GLY A 59 5.53 14.18 -8.90
N GLY A 60 4.64 14.18 -7.89
CA GLY A 60 3.30 14.73 -7.98
C GLY A 60 2.30 13.88 -8.77
N ALA A 61 1.09 14.43 -8.96
CA ALA A 61 -0.01 13.74 -9.61
C ALA A 61 0.34 13.23 -11.03
N ASN A 62 0.94 14.10 -11.84
CA ASN A 62 1.23 13.77 -13.25
C ASN A 62 2.20 12.60 -13.39
N GLU A 63 3.25 12.56 -12.58
CA GLU A 63 4.24 11.50 -12.65
C GLU A 63 3.66 10.18 -12.11
N VAL A 64 2.97 10.22 -10.97
CA VAL A 64 2.34 9.03 -10.38
C VAL A 64 1.26 8.46 -11.31
N LEU A 65 0.47 9.30 -12.00
CA LEU A 65 -0.53 8.84 -12.95
C LEU A 65 0.08 8.31 -14.25
N GLY A 66 1.13 8.94 -14.73
CA GLY A 66 1.75 8.65 -16.02
C GLY A 66 2.75 7.50 -16.01
N SER A 67 3.28 7.13 -14.83
CA SER A 67 4.36 6.15 -14.72
C SER A 67 3.85 4.76 -14.38
N LYS A 68 4.58 3.74 -14.86
CA LYS A 68 4.52 2.39 -14.29
C LYS A 68 5.25 2.39 -12.95
N PHE A 69 4.76 1.60 -12.01
CA PHE A 69 5.37 1.55 -10.69
C PHE A 69 6.86 1.18 -10.71
N ASP A 70 7.28 0.29 -11.59
CA ASP A 70 8.68 -0.17 -11.61
C ASP A 70 9.63 0.94 -12.09
N ASP A 71 9.22 1.75 -13.06
CA ASP A 71 9.97 2.88 -13.56
C ASP A 71 10.05 3.99 -12.50
N TRP A 72 8.89 4.34 -11.94
CA TRP A 72 8.79 5.30 -10.85
C TRP A 72 9.64 4.87 -9.63
N TRP A 73 9.53 3.59 -9.24
CA TRP A 73 10.30 3.04 -8.13
C TRP A 73 11.80 3.16 -8.37
N GLY A 74 12.28 2.81 -9.58
CA GLY A 74 13.69 2.90 -9.94
C GLY A 74 14.28 4.29 -9.72
N ASN A 75 13.48 5.32 -9.97
CA ASN A 75 13.94 6.71 -9.90
C ASN A 75 13.84 7.33 -8.48
N HIS A 76 12.91 6.86 -7.65
CA HIS A 76 12.54 7.58 -6.42
C HIS A 76 12.84 6.83 -5.12
N TRP A 77 12.96 5.49 -5.14
CA TRP A 77 12.91 4.69 -3.90
C TRP A 77 14.04 4.99 -2.91
N ILE A 78 15.24 5.31 -3.39
CA ILE A 78 16.37 5.62 -2.52
C ILE A 78 16.11 6.91 -1.75
N ASP A 79 15.71 7.97 -2.46
CA ASP A 79 15.51 9.29 -1.87
C ASP A 79 14.30 9.36 -0.93
N LEU A 80 13.27 8.56 -1.21
CA LEU A 80 12.05 8.54 -0.42
C LEU A 80 12.13 7.64 0.81
N PHE A 81 12.76 6.49 0.67
CA PHE A 81 12.69 5.41 1.66
C PHE A 81 14.06 4.96 2.19
N GLY A 82 15.16 5.39 1.57
CA GLY A 82 16.51 5.17 2.07
C GLY A 82 16.85 6.13 3.21
N TYR A 83 17.62 5.66 4.22
CA TYR A 83 18.04 6.51 5.33
C TYR A 83 19.30 5.98 6.01
N LYS A 84 20.10 6.87 6.61
CA LYS A 84 21.27 6.51 7.40
C LYS A 84 20.89 6.06 8.81
N LYS A 85 21.79 5.37 9.47
CA LYS A 85 21.60 4.98 10.87
C LYS A 85 21.40 6.24 11.74
N GLY A 86 20.30 6.27 12.48
CA GLY A 86 19.92 7.42 13.32
C GLY A 86 19.02 8.45 12.63
N GLU A 87 18.85 8.36 11.33
CA GLU A 87 17.91 9.17 10.55
C GLU A 87 16.59 8.44 10.35
N GLN A 88 15.64 9.12 9.72
CA GLN A 88 14.37 8.54 9.29
C GLN A 88 14.18 8.76 7.79
N PRO A 89 13.51 7.83 7.08
CA PRO A 89 13.17 8.05 5.69
C PRO A 89 12.20 9.25 5.56
N LYS A 90 12.21 9.92 4.42
CA LYS A 90 11.25 10.99 4.11
C LYS A 90 9.82 10.50 4.28
N HIS A 91 9.54 9.29 3.82
CA HIS A 91 8.25 8.64 3.96
C HIS A 91 8.40 7.28 4.64
N SER A 92 7.60 7.05 5.64
CA SER A 92 7.55 5.77 6.37
C SER A 92 6.14 5.22 6.40
N LEU A 93 6.05 3.90 6.43
CA LEU A 93 4.78 3.24 6.70
C LEU A 93 4.32 3.54 8.12
N SER A 94 3.03 3.77 8.30
CA SER A 94 2.44 4.06 9.63
C SER A 94 2.53 2.89 10.61
N THR A 95 2.88 1.71 10.12
CA THR A 95 2.98 0.48 10.92
C THR A 95 4.31 -0.23 10.71
N ASN A 96 4.88 -0.73 11.81
CA ASN A 96 6.11 -1.54 11.79
C ASN A 96 5.88 -2.97 11.26
N ARG A 97 4.62 -3.40 11.14
CA ARG A 97 4.24 -4.75 10.68
C ARG A 97 3.12 -4.68 9.64
N PRO A 98 3.36 -4.09 8.48
CA PRO A 98 2.35 -4.03 7.45
C PRO A 98 1.99 -5.45 6.97
N LYS A 99 0.69 -5.67 6.75
CA LYS A 99 0.16 -6.94 6.24
C LYS A 99 -0.11 -6.81 4.73
N PRO A 100 0.78 -7.24 3.84
CA PRO A 100 0.64 -7.02 2.40
C PRO A 100 -0.68 -7.54 1.82
N ASP A 101 -1.14 -8.70 2.29
CA ASP A 101 -2.39 -9.27 1.79
C ASP A 101 -3.61 -8.46 2.24
N GLY A 102 -3.62 -7.95 3.48
CA GLY A 102 -4.68 -7.05 3.95
C GLY A 102 -4.74 -5.76 3.13
N ILE A 103 -3.58 -5.16 2.84
CA ILE A 103 -3.48 -3.96 2.00
C ILE A 103 -3.94 -4.26 0.57
N ARG A 104 -3.58 -5.41 0.02
CA ARG A 104 -4.05 -5.87 -1.30
C ARG A 104 -5.57 -5.98 -1.36
N TYR A 105 -6.18 -6.59 -0.35
CA TYR A 105 -7.63 -6.70 -0.29
C TYR A 105 -8.31 -5.33 -0.13
N ALA A 106 -7.76 -4.45 0.71
CA ALA A 106 -8.27 -3.10 0.84
C ALA A 106 -8.24 -2.35 -0.50
N LEU A 107 -7.14 -2.45 -1.26
CA LEU A 107 -7.05 -1.87 -2.60
C LEU A 107 -8.09 -2.47 -3.56
N LEU A 108 -8.25 -3.79 -3.56
CA LEU A 108 -9.25 -4.44 -4.41
C LEU A 108 -10.68 -4.00 -4.09
N VAL A 109 -11.01 -3.83 -2.82
CA VAL A 109 -12.30 -3.26 -2.41
C VAL A 109 -12.43 -1.83 -2.92
N TYR A 110 -11.42 -1.01 -2.68
CA TYR A 110 -11.40 0.40 -3.07
C TYR A 110 -11.57 0.59 -4.59
N GLU A 111 -10.86 -0.21 -5.40
CA GLU A 111 -10.98 -0.21 -6.87
C GLU A 111 -12.37 -0.67 -7.37
N ASN A 112 -13.16 -1.33 -6.54
CA ASN A 112 -14.46 -1.89 -6.91
C ASN A 112 -15.66 -1.28 -6.17
N LEU A 113 -15.49 -0.16 -5.49
CA LEU A 113 -16.59 0.53 -4.77
C LEU A 113 -17.77 0.89 -5.69
N HIS A 114 -17.54 1.06 -7.00
CA HIS A 114 -18.57 1.32 -8.00
C HIS A 114 -19.50 0.12 -8.26
N ARG A 115 -19.17 -1.09 -7.79
CA ARG A 115 -19.95 -2.31 -8.06
C ARG A 115 -21.13 -2.50 -7.13
N GLY A 116 -21.25 -1.71 -6.07
CA GLY A 116 -22.36 -1.80 -5.14
C GLY A 116 -21.94 -1.77 -3.68
N SER A 117 -22.74 -2.41 -2.84
CA SER A 117 -22.48 -2.50 -1.40
C SER A 117 -21.23 -3.31 -1.06
N ASN A 118 -20.71 -3.11 0.15
CA ASN A 118 -19.56 -3.87 0.66
C ASN A 118 -19.79 -5.38 0.58
N TRP A 119 -21.03 -5.82 0.78
CA TRP A 119 -21.42 -7.23 0.68
C TRP A 119 -21.31 -7.76 -0.74
N GLU A 120 -21.81 -7.04 -1.73
CA GLU A 120 -21.73 -7.43 -3.15
C GLU A 120 -20.28 -7.49 -3.62
N ILE A 121 -19.45 -6.53 -3.19
CA ILE A 121 -18.00 -6.54 -3.46
C ILE A 121 -17.34 -7.75 -2.83
N ALA A 122 -17.71 -8.11 -1.59
CA ALA A 122 -17.17 -9.27 -0.91
C ALA A 122 -17.50 -10.58 -1.63
N ILE A 123 -18.73 -10.77 -2.01
CA ILE A 123 -19.18 -11.95 -2.78
C ILE A 123 -18.43 -12.02 -4.11
N TRP A 124 -18.30 -10.90 -4.81
CA TRP A 124 -17.58 -10.86 -6.08
C TRP A 124 -16.09 -11.19 -5.91
N LEU A 125 -15.42 -10.63 -4.91
CA LEU A 125 -14.01 -10.94 -4.61
C LEU A 125 -13.83 -12.42 -4.25
N GLN A 126 -14.73 -12.97 -3.45
CA GLN A 126 -14.69 -14.37 -3.07
C GLN A 126 -14.84 -15.31 -4.28
N LYS A 127 -15.78 -15.03 -5.17
CA LYS A 127 -15.96 -15.78 -6.42
C LYS A 127 -14.69 -15.73 -7.28
N LYS A 128 -14.09 -14.55 -7.42
CA LYS A 128 -12.87 -14.34 -8.22
C LYS A 128 -11.65 -15.07 -7.64
N GLU A 129 -11.48 -15.06 -6.32
CA GLU A 129 -10.37 -15.79 -5.65
C GLU A 129 -10.60 -17.30 -5.67
N SER A 130 -11.84 -17.78 -5.54
CA SER A 130 -12.19 -19.19 -5.64
C SER A 130 -11.96 -19.71 -7.06
N GLN A 131 -12.34 -18.96 -8.09
CA GLN A 131 -12.03 -19.28 -9.48
C GLN A 131 -10.54 -19.40 -9.75
N LYS A 132 -9.72 -18.54 -9.11
CA LYS A 132 -8.26 -18.57 -9.23
C LYS A 132 -7.63 -19.81 -8.58
N ARG A 133 -8.17 -20.26 -7.45
CA ARG A 133 -7.59 -21.38 -6.67
C ARG A 133 -8.06 -22.75 -7.13
N TYR A 134 -9.29 -22.87 -7.55
CA TYR A 134 -9.95 -24.18 -7.69
C TYR A 134 -10.61 -24.44 -9.04
N GLY A 135 -10.45 -23.56 -10.04
CA GLY A 135 -11.08 -23.75 -11.34
C GLY A 135 -12.55 -24.20 -11.20
N VAL A 136 -13.46 -23.25 -11.06
CA VAL A 136 -14.91 -23.50 -11.13
C VAL A 136 -15.48 -24.59 -10.21
N GLN A 137 -15.52 -24.45 -8.93
CA GLN A 137 -16.57 -25.02 -8.05
C GLN A 137 -16.15 -25.14 -6.58
N SER A 138 -16.16 -24.05 -5.86
CA SER A 138 -16.49 -24.14 -4.42
C SER A 138 -16.92 -22.77 -3.89
N LEU A 139 -18.18 -22.71 -3.54
CA LEU A 139 -18.80 -21.59 -2.84
C LEU A 139 -18.53 -21.77 -1.33
N PHE A 140 -17.55 -21.03 -0.80
CA PHE A 140 -17.40 -20.90 0.65
C PHE A 140 -17.57 -19.45 1.07
N PHE A 141 -18.37 -19.23 2.11
CA PHE A 141 -18.74 -17.94 2.63
C PHE A 141 -17.55 -17.26 3.35
N ALA A 142 -17.20 -16.06 2.92
CA ALA A 142 -16.33 -15.18 3.70
C ALA A 142 -17.19 -14.50 4.78
N SER A 143 -16.70 -14.45 6.02
CA SER A 143 -17.43 -13.78 7.10
C SER A 143 -17.47 -12.27 6.87
N GLU A 144 -18.59 -11.63 7.18
CA GLU A 144 -18.81 -10.18 7.12
C GLU A 144 -17.69 -9.35 7.75
N ASN A 145 -17.05 -9.88 8.78
CA ASN A 145 -15.98 -9.24 9.53
C ASN A 145 -14.70 -8.94 8.71
N VAL A 146 -14.38 -9.74 7.68
CA VAL A 146 -13.18 -9.55 6.87
C VAL A 146 -13.36 -8.38 5.91
N VAL A 147 -14.56 -8.24 5.36
CA VAL A 147 -14.88 -7.19 4.38
C VAL A 147 -15.06 -5.86 5.06
N SER A 148 -15.79 -5.80 6.19
CA SER A 148 -15.96 -4.58 6.98
C SER A 148 -14.61 -4.02 7.45
N LYS A 149 -13.68 -4.88 7.88
CA LYS A 149 -12.31 -4.46 8.23
C LYS A 149 -11.51 -3.95 7.02
N ALA A 150 -11.65 -4.59 5.85
CA ALA A 150 -10.95 -4.16 4.65
C ALA A 150 -11.44 -2.80 4.16
N VAL A 151 -12.75 -2.55 4.24
CA VAL A 151 -13.36 -1.25 3.86
C VAL A 151 -12.94 -0.15 4.83
N LEU A 152 -12.99 -0.39 6.14
CA LEU A 152 -12.55 0.58 7.16
C LEU A 152 -11.08 0.93 7.00
N ASN A 153 -10.22 -0.06 6.70
CA ASN A 153 -8.80 0.17 6.44
C ASN A 153 -8.57 0.94 5.13
N ALA A 154 -9.36 0.70 4.09
CA ALA A 154 -9.27 1.43 2.83
C ALA A 154 -9.66 2.90 2.99
N GLN A 155 -10.69 3.18 3.79
CA GLN A 155 -11.14 4.55 4.08
C GLN A 155 -10.19 5.33 5.00
N GLY A 156 -9.40 4.63 5.82
CA GLY A 156 -8.41 5.23 6.73
C GLY A 156 -7.00 5.38 6.16
N SER A 157 -6.71 4.78 4.98
CA SER A 157 -5.35 4.69 4.42
C SER A 157 -5.02 5.74 3.35
N VAL A 158 -5.93 6.70 3.12
CA VAL A 158 -5.72 7.80 2.15
C VAL A 158 -5.64 9.14 2.85
#